data_b905efcc218705c8a2c5bafc5e61afff
#
_entry.id   b905efcc218705c8a2c5bafc5e61afff
#
_cell.length_a   1.000
_cell.length_b   1.000
_cell.length_c   1.000
_cell.angle_alpha   90.00
_cell.angle_beta   90.00
_cell.angle_gamma   90.00
#
_symmetry.space_group_name_H-M   'P 1'
#
loop_
_entity.id
_entity.type
_entity.pdbx_description
1 polymer ?
#
loop_
_entity_poly.entity_id
_entity_poly.type
_entity_poly.pdbx_seq_one_letter_code
_entity_poly.pdbx_strand_id
1 'polypeptide(L)'
;MQIICVSRGTFAGGKNLSEKLAGKLGYDCLGREELTDAATRAGIPVGKLEMAVVGNRPLNERLAIERDRFRAFITATLCEKSSARGLVYHGRTGHLVIPGVTHVLRVRVIWDKERRIASAMERLDLSWGKARKYVEDVDEDRRRWARTLYGIDWQDPAYYDTVTNLSHMSVDNAASSLVWFAQLPEFQETPASHRAVEDLLLASRCRLAIGGDERTSGVDVQVSSDRGRVSVTYLPRQDREARHIPDVLKGISGIDELLCTMASTNLLWVEERFDPKSAALPQVLEIAGKWNAAVELVQLSQSEGRPGIQDGVEVEAETGEAEEESELNAGILDDAEGEEEEGLDEGVKETRGRLVAAGRAGGYRVVRGGAKALLGGLDRTAAYSLVVVGDVFLSKPASARKRLSREMVGYLSDNLRVPVIGSEDLKARFLFGPSQWLRLFGFGALALLIFWLVITHQSQVMDFVSREGRNHRVLGTVITMVLVPFFAYVYGSFAGYLLRLFRFD
;
A
#
# COMPACT_ATOMS: atom_id res chain seq x y z
N MET A 1 -6.02 22.84 19.71
CA MET A 1 -4.69 22.65 20.34
C MET A 1 -3.72 22.21 19.28
N GLN A 2 -2.48 22.71 19.30
CA GLN A 2 -1.57 22.55 18.15
C GLN A 2 -0.62 21.37 18.36
N ILE A 3 -0.25 20.70 17.26
CA ILE A 3 0.74 19.63 17.25
C ILE A 3 1.90 20.06 16.35
N ILE A 4 3.13 19.97 16.85
CA ILE A 4 4.33 20.23 16.08
C ILE A 4 5.14 18.93 16.00
N CYS A 5 5.32 18.39 14.81
CA CYS A 5 6.06 17.18 14.56
C CYS A 5 7.45 17.49 14.01
N VAL A 6 8.50 17.23 14.82
CA VAL A 6 9.89 17.48 14.43
C VAL A 6 10.56 16.19 14.00
N SER A 7 10.80 16.04 12.70
CA SER A 7 11.58 14.95 12.10
C SER A 7 13.04 15.37 11.98
N ARG A 8 13.96 14.52 12.35
CA ARG A 8 15.39 14.86 12.43
C ARG A 8 16.30 13.73 11.98
N GLY A 9 17.41 14.07 11.37
CA GLY A 9 18.55 13.16 11.21
C GLY A 9 19.22 12.82 12.54
N THR A 10 20.02 11.75 12.56
CA THR A 10 20.81 11.37 13.72
C THR A 10 21.82 12.47 14.07
N PHE A 11 21.87 12.87 15.32
CA PHE A 11 22.70 13.98 15.82
C PHE A 11 22.48 15.35 15.14
N ALA A 12 21.33 15.56 14.53
CA ALA A 12 21.02 16.83 13.86
C ALA A 12 20.48 17.94 14.80
N GLY A 13 20.64 17.84 16.11
CA GLY A 13 20.22 18.88 17.07
C GLY A 13 18.72 18.94 17.35
N GLY A 14 17.91 18.12 16.69
CA GLY A 14 16.45 18.23 16.74
C GLY A 14 15.83 18.00 18.11
N LYS A 15 16.44 17.20 19.02
CA LYS A 15 15.94 17.04 20.40
C LYS A 15 16.01 18.38 21.15
N ASN A 16 17.18 19.00 21.19
CA ASN A 16 17.37 20.29 21.84
C ASN A 16 16.47 21.40 21.24
N LEU A 17 16.33 21.41 19.90
CA LEU A 17 15.38 22.32 19.25
C LEU A 17 13.94 22.11 19.71
N SER A 18 13.50 20.86 19.82
CA SER A 18 12.12 20.53 20.22
C SER A 18 11.86 20.91 21.68
N GLU A 19 12.79 20.64 22.58
CA GLU A 19 12.70 21.03 23.99
C GLU A 19 12.63 22.55 24.17
N LYS A 20 13.46 23.31 23.43
CA LYS A 20 13.42 24.77 23.43
C LYS A 20 12.14 25.32 22.82
N LEU A 21 11.67 24.73 21.72
CA LEU A 21 10.43 25.11 21.08
C LEU A 21 9.24 24.89 22.01
N ALA A 22 9.16 23.73 22.65
CA ALA A 22 8.13 23.38 23.61
C ALA A 22 8.14 24.36 24.80
N GLY A 23 9.33 24.65 25.36
CA GLY A 23 9.47 25.64 26.43
C GLY A 23 9.02 27.05 26.06
N LYS A 24 9.31 27.52 24.81
CA LYS A 24 8.86 28.83 24.32
C LYS A 24 7.34 28.92 24.11
N LEU A 25 6.70 27.79 23.70
CA LEU A 25 5.26 27.72 23.44
C LEU A 25 4.43 27.34 24.70
N GLY A 26 5.10 26.85 25.76
CA GLY A 26 4.40 26.27 26.92
C GLY A 26 3.72 24.92 26.60
N TYR A 27 4.24 24.20 25.60
CA TYR A 27 3.72 22.90 25.14
C TYR A 27 4.46 21.73 25.84
N ASP A 28 3.80 20.59 25.88
CA ASP A 28 4.45 19.36 26.29
C ASP A 28 5.46 18.91 25.20
N CYS A 29 6.57 18.29 25.62
CA CYS A 29 7.56 17.73 24.71
C CYS A 29 7.59 16.21 24.84
N LEU A 30 7.40 15.49 23.75
CA LEU A 30 7.40 14.03 23.71
C LEU A 30 8.47 13.49 22.78
N GLY A 31 9.35 12.63 23.31
CA GLY A 31 10.36 11.93 22.54
C GLY A 31 9.88 10.57 21.99
N ARG A 32 10.54 10.12 20.92
CA ARG A 32 10.31 8.77 20.38
C ARG A 32 10.53 7.67 21.42
N GLU A 33 11.56 7.79 22.22
CA GLU A 33 11.98 6.80 23.19
C GLU A 33 10.87 6.53 24.22
N GLU A 34 10.27 7.60 24.76
CA GLU A 34 9.16 7.52 25.70
C GLU A 34 7.91 6.87 25.05
N LEU A 35 7.66 7.17 23.78
CA LEU A 35 6.55 6.61 23.03
C LEU A 35 6.74 5.11 22.77
N THR A 36 7.96 4.70 22.42
CA THR A 36 8.32 3.30 22.17
C THR A 36 8.22 2.47 23.46
N ASP A 37 8.68 3.01 24.57
CA ASP A 37 8.58 2.37 25.87
C ASP A 37 7.12 2.23 26.34
N ALA A 38 6.31 3.26 26.09
CA ALA A 38 4.89 3.21 26.40
C ALA A 38 4.15 2.16 25.54
N ALA A 39 4.45 2.07 24.24
CA ALA A 39 3.89 1.06 23.36
C ALA A 39 4.29 -0.37 23.80
N THR A 40 5.55 -0.55 24.18
CA THR A 40 6.05 -1.84 24.67
C THR A 40 5.33 -2.26 25.97
N ARG A 41 5.11 -1.32 26.90
CA ARG A 41 4.32 -1.57 28.12
C ARG A 41 2.86 -1.90 27.82
N ALA A 42 2.31 -1.35 26.72
CA ALA A 42 0.97 -1.68 26.24
C ALA A 42 0.90 -3.03 25.47
N GLY A 43 1.98 -3.84 25.50
CA GLY A 43 2.02 -5.17 24.89
C GLY A 43 2.19 -5.17 23.36
N ILE A 44 2.66 -4.05 22.78
CA ILE A 44 2.95 -3.98 21.34
C ILE A 44 4.40 -4.41 21.11
N PRO A 45 4.68 -5.38 20.23
CA PRO A 45 6.01 -5.96 20.05
C PRO A 45 6.92 -5.09 19.17
N VAL A 46 7.19 -3.83 19.61
CA VAL A 46 7.94 -2.84 18.83
C VAL A 46 9.35 -3.35 18.47
N GLY A 47 10.02 -4.08 19.37
CA GLY A 47 11.34 -4.65 19.09
C GLY A 47 11.33 -5.66 17.95
N LYS A 48 10.27 -6.46 17.80
CA LYS A 48 10.13 -7.40 16.65
C LYS A 48 9.94 -6.64 15.34
N LEU A 49 9.18 -5.55 15.35
CA LEU A 49 9.01 -4.67 14.19
C LEU A 49 10.34 -4.01 13.81
N GLU A 50 11.09 -3.50 14.79
CA GLU A 50 12.41 -2.90 14.54
C GLU A 50 13.39 -3.91 13.96
N MET A 51 13.46 -5.13 14.49
CA MET A 51 14.33 -6.18 13.96
C MET A 51 13.95 -6.58 12.53
N ALA A 52 12.67 -6.64 12.20
CA ALA A 52 12.22 -6.95 10.83
C ALA A 52 12.63 -5.84 9.85
N VAL A 53 12.49 -4.57 10.25
CA VAL A 53 12.88 -3.41 9.44
C VAL A 53 14.39 -3.34 9.23
N VAL A 54 15.18 -3.46 10.28
CA VAL A 54 16.66 -3.45 10.21
C VAL A 54 17.16 -4.61 9.35
N GLY A 55 16.58 -5.81 9.53
CA GLY A 55 16.92 -7.00 8.74
C GLY A 55 16.41 -6.98 7.30
N ASN A 56 15.75 -5.91 6.86
CA ASN A 56 15.14 -5.78 5.53
C ASN A 56 14.26 -7.00 5.15
N ARG A 57 13.54 -7.54 6.13
CA ARG A 57 12.66 -8.70 5.94
C ARG A 57 11.23 -8.23 5.67
N PRO A 58 10.52 -8.84 4.72
CA PRO A 58 9.11 -8.56 4.51
C PRO A 58 8.34 -8.89 5.80
N LEU A 59 7.40 -8.03 6.17
CA LEU A 59 6.53 -8.29 7.30
C LEU A 59 5.58 -9.44 6.93
N ASN A 60 5.51 -10.46 7.78
CA ASN A 60 4.44 -11.44 7.68
C ASN A 60 3.12 -10.79 8.14
N GLU A 61 1.99 -11.46 7.88
CA GLU A 61 0.67 -10.95 8.18
C GLU A 61 0.52 -10.50 9.65
N ARG A 62 0.99 -11.30 10.59
CA ARG A 62 0.91 -10.98 12.02
C ARG A 62 1.70 -9.72 12.36
N LEU A 63 2.91 -9.55 11.82
CA LEU A 63 3.69 -8.33 12.03
C LEU A 63 3.08 -7.12 11.31
N ALA A 64 2.37 -7.31 10.20
CA ALA A 64 1.63 -6.24 9.55
C ALA A 64 0.47 -5.75 10.42
N ILE A 65 -0.28 -6.64 11.04
CA ILE A 65 -1.33 -6.29 12.01
C ILE A 65 -0.74 -5.53 13.21
N GLU A 66 0.39 -6.00 13.76
CA GLU A 66 1.06 -5.31 14.88
C GLU A 66 1.68 -3.97 14.48
N ARG A 67 2.14 -3.82 13.23
CA ARG A 67 2.55 -2.52 12.68
C ARG A 67 1.39 -1.52 12.72
N ASP A 68 0.22 -1.93 12.26
CA ASP A 68 -0.95 -1.03 12.23
C ASP A 68 -1.49 -0.76 13.62
N ARG A 69 -1.39 -1.72 14.54
CA ARG A 69 -1.66 -1.51 15.97
C ARG A 69 -0.68 -0.50 16.58
N PHE A 70 0.61 -0.59 16.23
CA PHE A 70 1.61 0.38 16.68
C PHE A 70 1.35 1.79 16.12
N ARG A 71 0.96 1.90 14.85
CA ARG A 71 0.56 3.18 14.25
C ARG A 71 -0.63 3.80 15.01
N ALA A 72 -1.67 3.00 15.27
CA ALA A 72 -2.82 3.45 16.05
C ALA A 72 -2.41 3.90 17.46
N PHE A 73 -1.48 3.20 18.12
CA PHE A 73 -0.96 3.61 19.43
C PHE A 73 -0.27 4.98 19.39
N ILE A 74 0.59 5.20 18.39
CA ILE A 74 1.25 6.49 18.22
C ILE A 74 0.20 7.59 17.98
N THR A 75 -0.74 7.37 17.06
CA THR A 75 -1.80 8.34 16.75
C THR A 75 -2.62 8.69 17.98
N ALA A 76 -3.13 7.70 18.70
CA ALA A 76 -3.91 7.92 19.93
C ALA A 76 -3.11 8.70 20.96
N THR A 77 -1.86 8.33 21.22
CA THR A 77 -1.01 9.01 22.21
C THR A 77 -0.73 10.46 21.84
N LEU A 78 -0.46 10.76 20.57
CA LEU A 78 -0.22 12.14 20.12
C LEU A 78 -1.49 12.98 20.21
N CYS A 79 -2.65 12.44 19.78
CA CYS A 79 -3.94 13.12 19.88
C CYS A 79 -4.33 13.38 21.35
N GLU A 80 -4.20 12.41 22.24
CA GLU A 80 -4.52 12.56 23.68
C GLU A 80 -3.63 13.61 24.36
N LYS A 81 -2.33 13.53 24.14
CA LYS A 81 -1.38 14.49 24.76
C LYS A 81 -1.56 15.91 24.22
N SER A 82 -1.88 16.06 22.94
CA SER A 82 -2.10 17.39 22.35
C SER A 82 -3.36 18.09 22.88
N SER A 83 -4.35 17.33 23.34
CA SER A 83 -5.62 17.86 23.81
C SER A 83 -5.52 18.68 25.09
N ALA A 84 -4.45 18.58 25.88
CA ALA A 84 -4.28 19.30 27.13
C ALA A 84 -3.64 20.69 26.95
N ARG A 85 -2.49 20.81 26.28
CA ARG A 85 -1.70 22.04 26.20
C ARG A 85 -1.04 22.33 24.86
N GLY A 86 -1.22 21.49 23.85
CA GLY A 86 -0.40 21.45 22.66
C GLY A 86 0.84 20.57 22.85
N LEU A 87 1.39 20.07 21.77
CA LEU A 87 2.42 19.05 21.81
C LEU A 87 3.52 19.32 20.80
N VAL A 88 4.78 19.24 21.23
CA VAL A 88 5.93 19.10 20.36
C VAL A 88 6.42 17.65 20.41
N TYR A 89 6.21 16.91 19.34
CA TYR A 89 6.72 15.55 19.20
C TYR A 89 8.02 15.55 18.40
N HIS A 90 9.06 14.90 18.89
CA HIS A 90 10.28 14.70 18.12
C HIS A 90 10.63 13.22 17.97
N GLY A 91 10.79 12.78 16.74
CA GLY A 91 11.08 11.37 16.51
C GLY A 91 11.16 10.99 15.03
N ARG A 92 10.84 9.72 14.79
CA ARG A 92 10.64 9.18 13.45
C ARG A 92 9.18 9.40 13.03
N THR A 93 8.93 9.76 11.81
CA THR A 93 7.59 9.68 11.16
C THR A 93 6.40 10.37 11.85
N GLY A 94 6.59 11.22 12.88
CA GLY A 94 5.49 11.91 13.56
C GLY A 94 4.63 12.75 12.61
N HIS A 95 5.23 13.33 11.59
CA HIS A 95 4.55 14.09 10.54
C HIS A 95 3.59 13.26 9.67
N LEU A 96 3.65 11.93 9.73
CA LEU A 96 2.81 11.00 8.95
C LEU A 96 1.71 10.34 9.78
N VAL A 97 1.76 10.50 11.10
CA VAL A 97 0.88 9.78 12.02
C VAL A 97 -0.49 10.43 12.13
N ILE A 98 -0.58 11.73 11.80
CA ILE A 98 -1.80 12.53 11.90
C ILE A 98 -2.11 13.11 10.51
N PRO A 99 -2.61 12.28 9.59
CA PRO A 99 -2.98 12.73 8.26
C PRO A 99 -4.23 13.61 8.29
N GLY A 100 -4.35 14.53 7.32
CA GLY A 100 -5.57 15.32 7.13
C GLY A 100 -5.84 16.40 8.19
N VAL A 101 -4.98 16.56 9.21
CA VAL A 101 -5.15 17.60 10.25
C VAL A 101 -4.33 18.82 9.89
N THR A 102 -5.00 19.95 9.65
CA THR A 102 -4.38 21.20 9.17
C THR A 102 -3.53 21.89 10.21
N HIS A 103 -3.92 21.86 11.50
CA HIS A 103 -3.17 22.51 12.58
C HIS A 103 -1.96 21.70 13.10
N VAL A 104 -1.44 20.80 12.29
CA VAL A 104 -0.18 20.09 12.53
C VAL A 104 0.95 20.77 11.77
N LEU A 105 1.93 21.31 12.46
CA LEU A 105 3.14 21.85 11.85
C LEU A 105 4.18 20.74 11.70
N ARG A 106 4.57 20.43 10.46
CA ARG A 106 5.52 19.38 10.11
C ARG A 106 6.88 20.00 9.82
N VAL A 107 7.82 19.75 10.72
CA VAL A 107 9.17 20.34 10.66
C VAL A 107 10.20 19.27 10.38
N ARG A 108 11.05 19.48 9.39
CA ARG A 108 12.25 18.69 9.18
C ARG A 108 13.48 19.47 9.63
N VAL A 109 14.30 18.86 10.49
CA VAL A 109 15.58 19.43 10.95
C VAL A 109 16.72 18.73 10.24
N ILE A 110 17.56 19.53 9.58
CA ILE A 110 18.80 19.08 8.94
C ILE A 110 20.00 19.78 9.54
N TRP A 111 21.13 19.13 9.50
CA TRP A 111 22.42 19.68 9.91
C TRP A 111 23.50 19.11 9.02
N ASP A 112 24.58 19.88 8.86
CA ASP A 112 25.77 19.49 8.13
C ASP A 112 26.30 18.11 8.58
N LYS A 113 26.67 17.27 7.63
CA LYS A 113 27.03 15.88 7.89
C LYS A 113 28.28 15.78 8.76
N GLU A 114 29.29 16.63 8.52
CA GLU A 114 30.53 16.63 9.28
C GLU A 114 30.31 17.03 10.75
N ARG A 115 29.44 18.00 11.00
CA ARG A 115 29.04 18.38 12.36
C ARG A 115 28.27 17.26 13.07
N ARG A 116 27.43 16.54 12.36
CA ARG A 116 26.70 15.38 12.90
C ARG A 116 27.67 14.25 13.28
N ILE A 117 28.68 13.99 12.44
CA ILE A 117 29.74 13.02 12.72
C ILE A 117 30.57 13.47 13.94
N ALA A 118 30.97 14.73 14.02
CA ALA A 118 31.70 15.27 15.17
C ALA A 118 30.89 15.10 16.47
N SER A 119 29.58 15.39 16.45
CA SER A 119 28.69 15.16 17.59
C SER A 119 28.57 13.69 17.98
N ALA A 120 28.62 12.78 17.00
CA ALA A 120 28.62 11.34 17.26
C ALA A 120 29.94 10.87 17.88
N MET A 121 31.08 11.40 17.41
CA MET A 121 32.40 11.15 17.99
C MET A 121 32.43 11.55 19.46
N GLU A 122 32.02 12.78 19.79
CA GLU A 122 32.02 13.30 21.14
C GLU A 122 31.09 12.53 22.09
N ARG A 123 29.87 12.23 21.65
CA ARG A 123 28.86 11.59 22.54
C ARG A 123 28.99 10.08 22.70
N LEU A 124 29.59 9.41 21.72
CA LEU A 124 29.71 7.95 21.71
C LEU A 124 31.16 7.47 21.85
N ASP A 125 32.10 8.39 22.02
CA ASP A 125 33.56 8.12 22.08
C ASP A 125 34.02 7.25 20.88
N LEU A 126 33.65 7.63 19.68
CA LEU A 126 33.95 6.91 18.44
C LEU A 126 35.03 7.62 17.63
N SER A 127 35.87 6.84 16.93
CA SER A 127 36.73 7.39 15.88
C SER A 127 35.86 7.92 14.71
N TRP A 128 36.39 8.87 13.92
CA TRP A 128 35.69 9.48 12.81
C TRP A 128 35.05 8.46 11.85
N GLY A 129 35.79 7.43 11.44
CA GLY A 129 35.27 6.39 10.54
C GLY A 129 34.11 5.60 11.13
N LYS A 130 34.17 5.26 12.44
CA LYS A 130 33.08 4.58 13.14
C LYS A 130 31.88 5.49 13.34
N ALA A 131 32.09 6.75 13.69
CA ALA A 131 31.04 7.74 13.88
C ALA A 131 30.30 8.04 12.55
N ARG A 132 31.05 8.18 11.45
CA ARG A 132 30.48 8.32 10.11
C ARG A 132 29.57 7.15 9.75
N LYS A 133 30.09 5.93 9.88
CA LYS A 133 29.31 4.72 9.61
C LYS A 133 28.06 4.64 10.48
N TYR A 134 28.18 4.92 11.77
CA TYR A 134 27.05 4.94 12.69
C TYR A 134 25.95 5.93 12.26
N VAL A 135 26.31 7.15 11.86
CA VAL A 135 25.35 8.16 11.39
C VAL A 135 24.65 7.70 10.10
N GLU A 136 25.39 7.11 9.17
CA GLU A 136 24.86 6.58 7.90
C GLU A 136 23.92 5.38 8.15
N ASP A 137 24.32 4.43 8.97
CA ASP A 137 23.53 3.22 9.30
C ASP A 137 22.20 3.61 9.98
N VAL A 138 22.24 4.50 10.97
CA VAL A 138 21.01 4.93 11.68
C VAL A 138 20.08 5.77 10.78
N ASP A 139 20.61 6.57 9.88
CA ASP A 139 19.76 7.31 8.91
C ASP A 139 19.15 6.36 7.88
N GLU A 140 19.87 5.31 7.48
CA GLU A 140 19.32 4.26 6.62
C GLU A 140 18.22 3.45 7.33
N ASP A 141 18.39 3.11 8.60
CA ASP A 141 17.34 2.47 9.39
C ASP A 141 16.08 3.33 9.49
N ARG A 142 16.25 4.65 9.59
CA ARG A 142 15.11 5.60 9.55
C ARG A 142 14.39 5.58 8.20
N ARG A 143 15.15 5.52 7.11
CA ARG A 143 14.59 5.43 5.76
C ARG A 143 13.79 4.14 5.61
N ARG A 144 14.34 3.00 6.02
CA ARG A 144 13.64 1.72 6.01
C ARG A 144 12.39 1.75 6.87
N TRP A 145 12.48 2.33 8.06
CA TRP A 145 11.35 2.48 8.97
C TRP A 145 10.19 3.26 8.33
N ALA A 146 10.48 4.42 7.73
CA ALA A 146 9.47 5.23 7.07
C ALA A 146 8.84 4.51 5.87
N ARG A 147 9.65 3.81 5.07
CA ARG A 147 9.16 2.98 3.96
C ARG A 147 8.28 1.82 4.43
N THR A 148 8.69 1.12 5.50
CA THR A 148 7.95 -0.05 6.00
C THR A 148 6.61 0.35 6.63
N LEU A 149 6.55 1.44 7.38
CA LEU A 149 5.34 1.86 8.07
C LEU A 149 4.40 2.68 7.18
N TYR A 150 4.93 3.51 6.30
CA TYR A 150 4.14 4.52 5.56
C TYR A 150 4.40 4.50 4.05
N GLY A 151 5.35 3.71 3.55
CA GLY A 151 5.67 3.59 2.13
C GLY A 151 6.34 4.81 1.50
N ILE A 152 6.91 5.73 2.29
CA ILE A 152 7.47 6.99 1.82
C ILE A 152 8.96 7.12 2.08
N ASP A 153 9.63 8.05 1.39
CA ASP A 153 10.96 8.52 1.76
C ASP A 153 10.85 9.69 2.74
N TRP A 154 11.29 9.49 3.98
CA TRP A 154 11.28 10.52 5.01
C TRP A 154 12.17 11.73 4.70
N GLN A 155 13.02 11.64 3.68
CA GLN A 155 13.89 12.74 3.25
C GLN A 155 13.22 13.68 2.27
N ASP A 156 12.13 13.28 1.66
CA ASP A 156 11.37 14.09 0.72
C ASP A 156 10.78 15.32 1.42
N PRO A 157 11.15 16.55 0.99
CA PRO A 157 10.65 17.77 1.59
C PRO A 157 9.14 17.98 1.41
N ALA A 158 8.51 17.32 0.45
CA ALA A 158 7.07 17.44 0.19
C ALA A 158 6.19 17.00 1.38
N TYR A 159 6.74 16.21 2.30
CA TYR A 159 6.03 15.80 3.52
C TYR A 159 6.17 16.77 4.71
N TYR A 160 6.78 17.94 4.50
CA TYR A 160 7.06 18.90 5.57
C TYR A 160 6.61 20.30 5.18
N ASP A 161 6.05 21.01 6.15
CA ASP A 161 5.67 22.41 5.98
C ASP A 161 6.92 23.33 6.00
N THR A 162 7.99 22.91 6.69
CA THR A 162 9.27 23.65 6.72
C THR A 162 10.47 22.73 6.94
N VAL A 163 11.60 23.08 6.31
CA VAL A 163 12.91 22.44 6.53
C VAL A 163 13.85 23.44 7.19
N THR A 164 14.21 23.18 8.44
CA THR A 164 15.10 24.04 9.24
C THR A 164 16.52 23.50 9.22
N ASN A 165 17.46 24.28 8.66
CA ASN A 165 18.87 23.94 8.60
C ASN A 165 19.65 24.58 9.73
N LEU A 166 20.15 23.78 10.66
CA LEU A 166 20.95 24.24 11.81
C LEU A 166 22.44 24.46 11.50
N SER A 167 22.87 24.32 10.25
CA SER A 167 24.27 24.55 9.88
C SER A 167 24.68 26.02 10.02
N HIS A 168 23.73 26.93 9.81
CA HIS A 168 23.97 28.38 9.80
C HIS A 168 23.09 29.15 10.79
N MET A 169 22.25 28.45 11.55
CA MET A 169 21.33 29.07 12.49
C MET A 169 21.49 28.43 13.87
N SER A 170 21.49 29.25 14.92
CA SER A 170 21.49 28.75 16.28
C SER A 170 20.17 28.03 16.61
N VAL A 171 20.20 27.07 17.52
CA VAL A 171 18.99 26.35 17.95
C VAL A 171 17.96 27.33 18.55
N ASP A 172 18.39 28.38 19.24
CA ASP A 172 17.51 29.37 19.84
C ASP A 172 16.78 30.22 18.79
N ASN A 173 17.48 30.64 17.75
CA ASN A 173 16.88 31.38 16.64
C ASN A 173 15.95 30.47 15.81
N ALA A 174 16.35 29.22 15.57
CA ALA A 174 15.52 28.23 14.91
C ALA A 174 14.21 27.97 15.71
N ALA A 175 14.31 27.83 17.03
CA ALA A 175 13.12 27.68 17.88
C ALA A 175 12.21 28.93 17.79
N SER A 176 12.79 30.13 17.81
CA SER A 176 12.01 31.38 17.69
C SER A 176 11.32 31.50 16.33
N SER A 177 11.99 31.10 15.25
CA SER A 177 11.39 31.08 13.90
C SER A 177 10.23 30.09 13.84
N LEU A 178 10.37 28.90 14.45
CA LEU A 178 9.31 27.89 14.49
C LEU A 178 8.12 28.33 15.36
N VAL A 179 8.36 29.11 16.43
CA VAL A 179 7.27 29.74 17.21
C VAL A 179 6.44 30.65 16.29
N TRP A 180 7.11 31.45 15.44
CA TRP A 180 6.42 32.30 14.48
C TRP A 180 5.62 31.49 13.46
N PHE A 181 6.20 30.43 12.88
CA PHE A 181 5.47 29.51 12.00
C PHE A 181 4.24 28.92 12.68
N ALA A 182 4.40 28.47 13.92
CA ALA A 182 3.31 27.89 14.69
C ALA A 182 2.14 28.87 14.93
N GLN A 183 2.39 30.18 14.85
CA GLN A 183 1.36 31.22 15.03
C GLN A 183 0.63 31.59 13.73
N LEU A 184 1.08 31.11 12.57
CA LEU A 184 0.42 31.40 11.29
C LEU A 184 -1.01 30.82 11.27
N PRO A 185 -1.94 31.49 10.60
CA PRO A 185 -3.36 31.07 10.56
C PRO A 185 -3.56 29.64 10.05
N GLU A 186 -2.72 29.18 9.12
CA GLU A 186 -2.77 27.84 8.53
C GLU A 186 -2.55 26.72 9.55
N PHE A 187 -1.82 27.01 10.63
CA PHE A 187 -1.53 26.07 11.71
C PHE A 187 -2.36 26.29 12.96
N GLN A 188 -3.40 27.13 12.89
CA GLN A 188 -4.32 27.31 13.99
C GLN A 188 -5.44 26.28 13.95
N GLU A 189 -5.87 25.86 15.12
CA GLU A 189 -6.97 24.93 15.27
C GLU A 189 -8.28 25.53 14.75
N THR A 190 -8.99 24.78 13.96
CA THR A 190 -10.35 25.08 13.49
C THR A 190 -11.32 24.03 14.02
N PRO A 191 -12.64 24.31 14.06
CA PRO A 191 -13.63 23.31 14.47
C PRO A 191 -13.59 22.04 13.59
N ALA A 192 -13.21 22.15 12.32
CA ALA A 192 -13.07 21.02 11.42
C ALA A 192 -11.82 20.19 11.76
N SER A 193 -10.67 20.83 11.94
CA SER A 193 -9.43 20.13 12.28
C SER A 193 -9.44 19.56 13.71
N HIS A 194 -10.19 20.17 14.64
CA HIS A 194 -10.44 19.60 15.96
C HIS A 194 -11.19 18.27 15.84
N ARG A 195 -12.31 18.26 15.12
CA ARG A 195 -13.08 17.04 14.87
C ARG A 195 -12.24 15.96 14.19
N ALA A 196 -11.38 16.33 13.23
CA ALA A 196 -10.49 15.36 12.59
C ALA A 196 -9.55 14.69 13.60
N VAL A 197 -9.05 15.41 14.62
CA VAL A 197 -8.26 14.82 15.72
C VAL A 197 -9.12 13.89 16.58
N GLU A 198 -10.35 14.28 16.93
CA GLU A 198 -11.28 13.44 17.69
C GLU A 198 -11.61 12.15 16.95
N ASP A 199 -11.89 12.22 15.66
CA ASP A 199 -12.16 11.06 14.80
C ASP A 199 -10.93 10.13 14.69
N LEU A 200 -9.73 10.68 14.47
CA LEU A 200 -8.49 9.91 14.48
C LEU A 200 -8.22 9.22 15.81
N LEU A 201 -8.50 9.92 16.92
CA LEU A 201 -8.35 9.37 18.27
C LEU A 201 -9.34 8.22 18.50
N LEU A 202 -10.62 8.41 18.15
CA LEU A 202 -11.64 7.39 18.30
C LEU A 202 -11.33 6.16 17.45
N ALA A 203 -10.99 6.33 16.17
CA ALA A 203 -10.60 5.24 15.28
C ALA A 203 -9.38 4.48 15.82
N SER A 204 -8.39 5.20 16.35
CA SER A 204 -7.18 4.60 16.93
C SER A 204 -7.47 3.81 18.19
N ARG A 205 -8.34 4.33 19.09
CA ARG A 205 -8.79 3.61 20.29
C ARG A 205 -9.54 2.33 19.95
N CYS A 206 -10.42 2.38 18.95
CA CYS A 206 -11.11 1.19 18.44
C CYS A 206 -10.12 0.16 17.89
N ARG A 207 -9.16 0.59 17.08
CA ARG A 207 -8.12 -0.30 16.52
C ARG A 207 -7.28 -0.94 17.63
N LEU A 208 -6.93 -0.19 18.67
CA LEU A 208 -6.17 -0.70 19.82
C LEU A 208 -6.97 -1.72 20.62
N ALA A 209 -8.25 -1.47 20.86
CA ALA A 209 -9.12 -2.41 21.55
C ALA A 209 -9.27 -3.73 20.78
N ILE A 210 -9.51 -3.66 19.47
CA ILE A 210 -9.58 -4.85 18.60
C ILE A 210 -8.26 -5.64 18.64
N GLY A 211 -7.12 -4.97 18.55
CA GLY A 211 -5.80 -5.61 18.61
C GLY A 211 -5.39 -6.09 20.01
N GLY A 212 -6.06 -5.63 21.07
CA GLY A 212 -5.79 -6.02 22.46
C GLY A 212 -6.62 -7.18 22.98
N ASP A 213 -7.73 -7.52 22.34
CA ASP A 213 -8.62 -8.63 22.73
C ASP A 213 -8.19 -9.93 22.02
N GLU A 214 -8.02 -11.03 22.77
CA GLU A 214 -7.55 -12.31 22.24
C GLU A 214 -8.42 -12.86 21.10
N ARG A 215 -9.73 -12.57 21.12
CA ARG A 215 -10.71 -13.05 20.13
C ARG A 215 -10.57 -12.34 18.79
N THR A 216 -10.01 -11.11 18.77
CA THR A 216 -9.95 -10.24 17.59
C THR A 216 -8.54 -9.77 17.24
N SER A 217 -7.53 -10.08 18.05
CA SER A 217 -6.14 -9.61 17.87
C SER A 217 -5.49 -10.05 16.56
N GLY A 218 -5.96 -11.15 15.97
CA GLY A 218 -5.51 -11.66 14.68
C GLY A 218 -6.27 -11.11 13.48
N VAL A 219 -7.28 -10.24 13.69
CA VAL A 219 -8.07 -9.70 12.59
C VAL A 219 -7.38 -8.48 12.00
N ASP A 220 -7.16 -8.52 10.69
CA ASP A 220 -6.71 -7.37 9.92
C ASP A 220 -7.92 -6.47 9.66
N VAL A 221 -7.97 -5.32 10.33
CA VAL A 221 -9.07 -4.38 10.23
C VAL A 221 -8.59 -3.01 9.79
N GLN A 222 -9.40 -2.37 9.00
CA GLN A 222 -9.35 -0.92 8.79
C GLN A 222 -10.43 -0.27 9.66
N VAL A 223 -10.05 0.73 10.41
CA VAL A 223 -10.95 1.45 11.30
C VAL A 223 -10.92 2.92 10.93
N SER A 224 -12.07 3.49 10.65
CA SER A 224 -12.27 4.92 10.44
C SER A 224 -13.40 5.44 11.33
N SER A 225 -13.37 6.73 11.62
CA SER A 225 -14.43 7.42 12.36
C SER A 225 -14.78 8.73 11.66
N ASP A 226 -16.05 9.04 11.62
CA ASP A 226 -16.59 10.33 11.23
C ASP A 226 -17.72 10.70 12.20
N ARG A 227 -17.47 11.69 13.07
CA ARG A 227 -18.43 12.23 14.04
C ARG A 227 -19.12 11.14 14.87
N GLY A 228 -18.33 10.27 15.49
CA GLY A 228 -18.85 9.17 16.31
C GLY A 228 -19.39 7.97 15.53
N ARG A 229 -19.49 8.04 14.20
CA ARG A 229 -19.77 6.88 13.36
C ARG A 229 -18.47 6.13 13.09
N VAL A 230 -18.30 4.97 13.68
CA VAL A 230 -17.14 4.12 13.52
C VAL A 230 -17.43 3.05 12.46
N SER A 231 -16.59 3.01 11.43
CA SER A 231 -16.63 1.96 10.40
C SER A 231 -15.43 1.04 10.57
N VAL A 232 -15.70 -0.24 10.75
CA VAL A 232 -14.69 -1.30 10.82
C VAL A 232 -14.85 -2.22 9.63
N THR A 233 -13.80 -2.29 8.81
CA THR A 233 -13.78 -3.17 7.64
C THR A 233 -12.79 -4.32 7.89
N TYR A 234 -13.18 -5.57 7.63
CA TYR A 234 -12.36 -6.76 7.84
C TYR A 234 -12.41 -7.71 6.64
N LEU A 235 -11.41 -8.59 6.51
CA LEU A 235 -11.32 -9.51 5.38
C LEU A 235 -12.29 -10.70 5.51
N PRO A 236 -12.86 -11.23 4.40
CA PRO A 236 -13.84 -12.32 4.42
C PRO A 236 -13.37 -13.58 5.16
N ARG A 237 -12.08 -13.92 5.07
CA ARG A 237 -11.49 -15.07 5.76
C ARG A 237 -11.48 -14.96 7.28
N GLN A 238 -11.70 -13.77 7.80
CA GLN A 238 -11.67 -13.46 9.24
C GLN A 238 -13.08 -13.17 9.80
N ASP A 239 -14.15 -13.51 9.06
CA ASP A 239 -15.54 -13.26 9.46
C ASP A 239 -15.88 -13.88 10.82
N ARG A 240 -15.31 -15.04 11.12
CA ARG A 240 -15.58 -15.73 12.39
C ARG A 240 -15.08 -14.95 13.60
N GLU A 241 -13.85 -14.48 13.54
CA GLU A 241 -13.20 -13.68 14.58
C GLU A 241 -13.78 -12.27 14.62
N ALA A 242 -14.07 -11.68 13.46
CA ALA A 242 -14.61 -10.33 13.33
C ALA A 242 -16.01 -10.17 13.95
N ARG A 243 -16.79 -11.24 14.11
CA ARG A 243 -18.10 -11.21 14.80
C ARG A 243 -18.02 -10.76 16.25
N HIS A 244 -16.84 -10.85 16.88
CA HIS A 244 -16.61 -10.40 18.25
C HIS A 244 -16.29 -8.89 18.33
N ILE A 245 -16.02 -8.21 17.21
CA ILE A 245 -15.65 -6.79 17.18
C ILE A 245 -16.70 -5.90 17.83
N PRO A 246 -18.02 -6.03 17.57
CA PRO A 246 -19.02 -5.20 18.24
C PRO A 246 -18.98 -5.32 19.76
N ASP A 247 -18.76 -6.52 20.29
CA ASP A 247 -18.67 -6.73 21.75
C ASP A 247 -17.42 -6.08 22.34
N VAL A 248 -16.29 -6.17 21.64
CA VAL A 248 -15.01 -5.55 22.06
C VAL A 248 -15.11 -4.03 22.07
N LEU A 249 -15.84 -3.43 21.14
CA LEU A 249 -15.96 -1.98 21.02
C LEU A 249 -17.08 -1.37 21.89
N LYS A 250 -17.96 -2.17 22.46
CA LYS A 250 -19.14 -1.72 23.22
C LYS A 250 -18.81 -0.83 24.43
N GLY A 251 -17.59 -0.95 24.97
CA GLY A 251 -17.13 -0.15 26.13
C GLY A 251 -16.41 1.16 25.76
N ILE A 252 -16.24 1.45 24.47
CA ILE A 252 -15.50 2.65 24.04
C ILE A 252 -16.47 3.83 23.95
N SER A 253 -16.16 4.88 24.71
CA SER A 253 -16.92 6.13 24.69
C SER A 253 -16.70 6.90 23.39
N GLY A 254 -17.75 7.56 22.88
CA GLY A 254 -17.72 8.38 21.68
C GLY A 254 -18.13 7.61 20.41
N ILE A 255 -18.54 6.36 20.52
CA ILE A 255 -19.16 5.62 19.41
C ILE A 255 -20.67 5.84 19.48
N ASP A 256 -21.22 6.57 18.49
CA ASP A 256 -22.64 6.76 18.31
C ASP A 256 -23.26 5.70 17.40
N GLU A 257 -22.52 5.28 16.38
CA GLU A 257 -22.91 4.25 15.43
C GLU A 257 -21.69 3.37 15.09
N LEU A 258 -21.89 2.06 15.08
CA LEU A 258 -20.86 1.10 14.71
C LEU A 258 -21.29 0.29 13.47
N LEU A 259 -20.50 0.41 12.40
CA LEU A 259 -20.67 -0.37 11.19
C LEU A 259 -19.51 -1.35 11.06
N CYS A 260 -19.80 -2.65 11.15
CA CYS A 260 -18.84 -3.71 10.87
C CYS A 260 -19.17 -4.32 9.51
N THR A 261 -18.31 -4.07 8.53
CA THR A 261 -18.51 -4.53 7.14
C THR A 261 -17.38 -5.49 6.76
N MET A 262 -17.75 -6.59 6.17
CA MET A 262 -16.79 -7.47 5.51
C MET A 262 -16.26 -6.77 4.26
N ALA A 263 -14.96 -6.51 4.19
CA ALA A 263 -14.33 -5.96 3.00
C ALA A 263 -14.53 -6.95 1.85
N SER A 264 -15.35 -6.57 0.90
CA SER A 264 -15.22 -7.13 -0.43
C SER A 264 -13.85 -6.71 -0.93
N THR A 265 -13.08 -7.66 -1.45
CA THR A 265 -11.83 -7.35 -2.12
C THR A 265 -12.06 -6.30 -3.20
N ASN A 266 -11.26 -5.25 -3.26
CA ASN A 266 -11.46 -4.18 -4.23
C ASN A 266 -10.69 -4.48 -5.53
N LEU A 267 -11.35 -4.27 -6.65
CA LEU A 267 -10.73 -4.24 -7.97
C LEU A 267 -10.48 -2.76 -8.33
N LEU A 268 -9.25 -2.44 -8.69
CA LEU A 268 -8.92 -1.15 -9.25
C LEU A 268 -8.94 -1.25 -10.77
N TRP A 269 -9.77 -0.46 -11.43
CA TRP A 269 -9.84 -0.43 -12.90
C TRP A 269 -9.42 0.93 -13.43
N VAL A 270 -8.31 0.94 -14.15
CA VAL A 270 -7.63 2.13 -14.67
C VAL A 270 -7.86 2.25 -16.18
N GLU A 271 -8.42 3.36 -16.62
CA GLU A 271 -8.63 3.70 -18.04
C GLU A 271 -8.33 5.18 -18.27
N GLU A 272 -7.90 5.55 -19.46
CA GLU A 272 -7.84 6.96 -19.86
C GLU A 272 -9.23 7.48 -20.22
N ARG A 273 -10.04 6.61 -20.84
CA ARG A 273 -11.43 6.91 -21.20
C ARG A 273 -12.30 5.67 -21.01
N PHE A 274 -13.30 5.76 -20.15
CA PHE A 274 -14.24 4.67 -19.93
C PHE A 274 -15.25 4.59 -21.10
N ASP A 275 -15.33 3.41 -21.71
CA ASP A 275 -16.37 3.08 -22.69
C ASP A 275 -17.30 2.00 -22.11
N PRO A 276 -18.58 2.32 -21.84
CA PRO A 276 -19.53 1.36 -21.30
C PRO A 276 -19.83 0.19 -22.26
N LYS A 277 -19.45 0.30 -23.54
CA LYS A 277 -19.55 -0.77 -24.53
C LYS A 277 -18.28 -1.60 -24.66
N SER A 278 -17.23 -1.27 -23.90
CA SER A 278 -15.96 -1.99 -23.94
C SER A 278 -16.13 -3.47 -23.56
N ALA A 279 -15.32 -4.34 -24.15
CA ALA A 279 -15.29 -5.75 -23.80
C ALA A 279 -14.76 -6.02 -22.37
N ALA A 280 -14.11 -5.03 -21.76
CA ALA A 280 -13.57 -5.12 -20.40
C ALA A 280 -14.66 -5.07 -19.33
N LEU A 281 -15.67 -4.22 -19.48
CA LEU A 281 -16.72 -4.04 -18.48
C LEU A 281 -17.45 -5.34 -18.08
N PRO A 282 -17.95 -6.18 -19.02
CA PRO A 282 -18.57 -7.46 -18.62
C PRO A 282 -17.62 -8.39 -17.89
N GLN A 283 -16.34 -8.38 -18.24
CA GLN A 283 -15.32 -9.22 -17.62
C GLN A 283 -14.98 -8.74 -16.18
N VAL A 284 -14.82 -7.43 -16.01
CA VAL A 284 -14.63 -6.81 -14.69
C VAL A 284 -15.82 -7.09 -13.78
N LEU A 285 -17.06 -6.94 -14.29
CA LEU A 285 -18.29 -7.26 -13.54
C LEU A 285 -18.36 -8.74 -13.15
N GLU A 286 -18.00 -9.65 -14.07
CA GLU A 286 -17.99 -11.07 -13.78
C GLU A 286 -16.97 -11.44 -12.69
N ILE A 287 -15.76 -10.87 -12.76
CA ILE A 287 -14.71 -11.08 -11.74
C ILE A 287 -15.16 -10.47 -10.41
N ALA A 288 -15.63 -9.23 -10.42
CA ALA A 288 -16.13 -8.55 -9.23
C ALA A 288 -17.30 -9.33 -8.58
N GLY A 289 -18.20 -9.89 -9.39
CA GLY A 289 -19.27 -10.76 -8.92
C GLY A 289 -18.75 -12.04 -8.24
N LYS A 290 -17.80 -12.72 -8.88
CA LYS A 290 -17.21 -13.96 -8.36
C LYS A 290 -16.41 -13.74 -7.07
N TRP A 291 -15.75 -12.61 -6.96
CA TRP A 291 -14.89 -12.30 -5.81
C TRP A 291 -15.62 -11.51 -4.72
N ASN A 292 -16.88 -11.17 -4.93
CA ASN A 292 -17.63 -10.25 -4.10
C ASN A 292 -16.90 -8.93 -3.87
N ALA A 293 -16.27 -8.41 -4.93
CA ALA A 293 -15.42 -7.23 -4.91
C ALA A 293 -16.19 -5.99 -5.33
N ALA A 294 -15.84 -4.84 -4.75
CA ALA A 294 -16.17 -3.53 -5.30
C ALA A 294 -15.17 -3.15 -6.41
N VAL A 295 -15.59 -2.34 -7.35
CA VAL A 295 -14.77 -1.84 -8.45
C VAL A 295 -14.58 -0.34 -8.28
N GLU A 296 -13.33 0.07 -8.06
CA GLU A 296 -12.93 1.47 -8.06
C GLU A 296 -12.46 1.86 -9.45
N LEU A 297 -13.01 2.95 -9.98
CA LEU A 297 -12.66 3.48 -11.29
C LEU A 297 -11.60 4.56 -11.13
N VAL A 298 -10.52 4.44 -11.89
CA VAL A 298 -9.49 5.48 -11.97
C VAL A 298 -9.35 5.94 -13.42
N GLN A 299 -9.64 7.19 -13.66
CA GLN A 299 -9.43 7.82 -14.95
C GLN A 299 -8.05 8.47 -14.99
N LEU A 300 -7.21 8.05 -15.94
CA LEU A 300 -5.94 8.70 -16.21
C LEU A 300 -6.16 9.89 -17.14
N SER A 301 -5.81 11.09 -16.69
CA SER A 301 -5.78 12.29 -17.52
C SER A 301 -4.33 12.62 -17.83
N GLN A 302 -3.98 12.66 -19.12
CA GLN A 302 -2.67 13.17 -19.53
C GLN A 302 -2.66 14.69 -19.34
N SER A 303 -1.61 15.22 -18.73
CA SER A 303 -1.40 16.66 -18.71
C SER A 303 -1.06 17.08 -20.14
N GLU A 304 -1.97 17.79 -20.80
CA GLU A 304 -1.61 18.55 -21.98
C GLU A 304 -0.59 19.60 -21.56
N GLY A 305 0.69 19.37 -21.95
CA GLY A 305 1.72 20.37 -21.81
C GLY A 305 1.23 21.62 -22.54
N ARG A 306 1.04 22.74 -21.82
CA ARG A 306 0.90 24.07 -22.44
C ARG A 306 2.06 24.24 -23.42
N PRO A 307 1.85 24.64 -24.67
CA PRO A 307 2.93 24.99 -25.56
C PRO A 307 3.66 26.19 -24.94
N GLY A 308 4.82 25.92 -24.34
CA GLY A 308 5.73 26.95 -23.86
C GLY A 308 6.29 27.68 -25.06
N ILE A 309 6.30 29.00 -24.94
CA ILE A 309 6.90 29.96 -25.83
C ILE A 309 8.31 29.50 -26.22
N GLN A 310 8.51 29.30 -27.52
CA GLN A 310 9.81 29.06 -28.12
C GLN A 310 10.65 30.32 -28.00
N ASP A 311 11.73 30.27 -27.23
CA ASP A 311 12.93 31.10 -27.52
C ASP A 311 14.04 30.14 -27.91
N GLY A 312 14.53 30.33 -29.13
CA GLY A 312 15.37 29.40 -29.84
C GLY A 312 16.76 29.19 -29.25
N VAL A 313 17.10 27.93 -29.16
CA VAL A 313 18.47 27.42 -29.49
C VAL A 313 18.25 26.02 -30.06
N GLU A 314 18.64 25.85 -31.31
CA GLU A 314 18.79 24.56 -31.97
C GLU A 314 19.91 23.77 -31.29
N VAL A 315 19.59 22.63 -30.68
CA VAL A 315 20.54 21.55 -30.40
C VAL A 315 19.90 20.26 -30.90
N GLU A 316 20.62 19.62 -31.84
CA GLU A 316 20.20 18.41 -32.52
C GLU A 316 19.98 17.23 -31.55
N ALA A 317 18.86 16.64 -31.70
CA ALA A 317 18.34 15.30 -31.52
C ALA A 317 19.21 14.19 -30.87
N GLU A 318 18.88 13.89 -29.63
CA GLU A 318 18.77 12.53 -29.06
C GLU A 318 17.59 12.52 -28.07
N THR A 319 16.36 12.60 -28.58
CA THR A 319 15.19 12.95 -27.73
C THR A 319 14.15 11.83 -27.58
N GLY A 320 14.44 10.60 -27.97
CA GLY A 320 13.47 9.51 -27.86
C GLY A 320 13.26 8.97 -26.44
N GLU A 321 14.29 8.92 -25.62
CA GLU A 321 14.24 8.26 -24.30
C GLU A 321 13.86 9.23 -23.16
N ALA A 322 14.18 10.51 -23.27
CA ALA A 322 13.92 11.49 -22.21
C ALA A 322 12.46 11.97 -22.16
N GLU A 323 11.74 12.00 -23.30
CA GLU A 323 10.32 12.36 -23.32
C GLU A 323 9.44 11.25 -22.74
N GLU A 324 9.82 9.98 -22.91
CA GLU A 324 9.08 8.84 -22.37
C GLU A 324 9.21 8.73 -20.84
N GLU A 325 10.36 9.07 -20.24
CA GLU A 325 10.52 9.14 -18.78
C GLU A 325 9.75 10.31 -18.16
N SER A 326 9.53 11.41 -18.88
CA SER A 326 8.80 12.56 -18.35
C SER A 326 7.29 12.31 -18.26
N GLU A 327 6.71 11.51 -19.17
CA GLU A 327 5.29 11.15 -19.13
C GLU A 327 4.95 10.17 -18.00
N LEU A 328 5.91 9.35 -17.57
CA LEU A 328 5.76 8.47 -16.40
C LEU A 328 5.81 9.20 -15.06
N ASN A 329 6.31 10.43 -15.02
CA ASN A 329 6.69 11.12 -13.80
C ASN A 329 5.85 12.34 -13.40
N ALA A 330 4.99 12.88 -14.27
CA ALA A 330 4.18 14.05 -13.94
C ALA A 330 2.88 13.66 -13.22
N GLY A 331 2.60 14.20 -12.05
CA GLY A 331 1.35 13.90 -11.36
C GLY A 331 0.97 14.83 -10.22
N ILE A 332 -0.28 15.24 -10.18
CA ILE A 332 -0.96 15.87 -9.05
C ILE A 332 -2.30 15.15 -8.89
N LEU A 333 -2.65 14.85 -7.66
CA LEU A 333 -3.93 14.27 -7.27
C LEU A 333 -4.95 15.38 -7.04
N ASP A 334 -6.11 15.26 -7.67
CA ASP A 334 -7.33 15.90 -7.21
C ASP A 334 -8.25 14.79 -6.66
N ASP A 335 -8.44 14.76 -5.36
CA ASP A 335 -9.47 13.93 -4.73
C ASP A 335 -10.83 14.60 -4.97
N ALA A 336 -11.52 14.14 -6.01
CA ALA A 336 -12.89 14.56 -6.29
C ALA A 336 -13.89 13.75 -5.44
N GLU A 337 -13.72 13.76 -4.12
CA GLU A 337 -14.78 13.35 -3.19
C GLU A 337 -15.63 14.57 -2.89
N GLY A 338 -16.70 14.77 -3.67
CA GLY A 338 -17.73 15.76 -3.37
C GLY A 338 -18.06 16.75 -4.46
N GLU A 339 -17.50 16.67 -5.65
CA GLU A 339 -17.97 17.45 -6.78
C GLU A 339 -19.11 16.73 -7.50
N GLU A 340 -20.20 17.47 -7.60
CA GLU A 340 -21.48 17.10 -8.19
C GLU A 340 -21.32 16.37 -9.54
N GLU A 341 -22.20 15.41 -9.82
CA GLU A 341 -22.26 14.58 -11.02
C GLU A 341 -22.28 15.37 -12.36
N GLU A 342 -22.35 16.69 -12.33
CA GLU A 342 -22.42 17.55 -13.53
C GLU A 342 -21.11 17.64 -14.34
N GLY A 343 -19.93 17.31 -13.78
CA GLY A 343 -18.64 17.40 -14.47
C GLY A 343 -18.06 16.08 -15.01
N LEU A 344 -18.69 14.94 -14.73
CA LEU A 344 -18.17 13.63 -15.11
C LEU A 344 -18.39 13.33 -16.59
N ASP A 345 -17.40 12.72 -17.27
CA ASP A 345 -17.53 12.19 -18.63
C ASP A 345 -18.70 11.18 -18.68
N GLU A 346 -19.50 11.26 -19.74
CA GLU A 346 -20.71 10.41 -19.93
C GLU A 346 -20.35 8.91 -19.90
N GLY A 347 -19.19 8.53 -20.42
CA GLY A 347 -18.69 7.16 -20.37
C GLY A 347 -18.44 6.67 -18.92
N VAL A 348 -17.92 7.53 -18.06
CA VAL A 348 -17.73 7.24 -16.64
C VAL A 348 -19.08 7.10 -15.93
N LYS A 349 -20.02 8.03 -16.17
CA LYS A 349 -21.37 7.99 -15.58
C LYS A 349 -22.09 6.69 -15.91
N GLU A 350 -22.08 6.29 -17.19
CA GLU A 350 -22.75 5.05 -17.62
C GLU A 350 -22.03 3.80 -17.07
N THR A 351 -20.69 3.77 -17.09
CA THR A 351 -19.91 2.65 -16.52
C THR A 351 -20.18 2.51 -15.03
N ARG A 352 -20.15 3.62 -14.28
CA ARG A 352 -20.49 3.66 -12.85
C ARG A 352 -21.93 3.22 -12.61
N GLY A 353 -22.88 3.68 -13.42
CA GLY A 353 -24.28 3.27 -13.34
C GLY A 353 -24.46 1.76 -13.47
N ARG A 354 -23.72 1.10 -14.37
CA ARG A 354 -23.73 -0.37 -14.51
C ARG A 354 -23.10 -1.08 -13.31
N LEU A 355 -22.03 -0.53 -12.73
CA LEU A 355 -21.43 -1.06 -11.50
C LEU A 355 -22.37 -0.93 -10.31
N VAL A 356 -23.06 0.22 -10.18
CA VAL A 356 -24.10 0.45 -9.15
C VAL A 356 -25.25 -0.54 -9.31
N ALA A 357 -25.75 -0.70 -10.52
CA ALA A 357 -26.85 -1.65 -10.81
C ALA A 357 -26.46 -3.10 -10.48
N ALA A 358 -25.18 -3.45 -10.61
CA ALA A 358 -24.64 -4.75 -10.23
C ALA A 358 -24.28 -4.85 -8.73
N GLY A 359 -24.43 -3.77 -7.94
CA GLY A 359 -24.03 -3.71 -6.53
C GLY A 359 -22.51 -3.83 -6.33
N ARG A 360 -21.72 -3.30 -7.30
CA ARG A 360 -20.25 -3.43 -7.34
C ARG A 360 -19.53 -2.10 -7.42
N ALA A 361 -20.21 -0.97 -7.29
CA ALA A 361 -19.57 0.34 -7.33
C ALA A 361 -18.69 0.55 -6.10
N GLY A 362 -17.40 0.84 -6.35
CA GLY A 362 -16.45 1.40 -5.40
C GLY A 362 -16.39 2.92 -5.54
N GLY A 363 -15.19 3.49 -5.48
CA GLY A 363 -14.94 4.91 -5.72
C GLY A 363 -14.76 5.25 -7.20
N TYR A 364 -14.63 6.56 -7.47
CA TYR A 364 -14.11 7.10 -8.72
C TYR A 364 -13.11 8.20 -8.42
N ARG A 365 -12.00 8.21 -9.12
CA ARG A 365 -11.02 9.30 -9.03
C ARG A 365 -10.36 9.59 -10.37
N VAL A 366 -9.84 10.81 -10.50
CA VAL A 366 -9.04 11.22 -11.65
C VAL A 366 -7.59 11.36 -11.20
N VAL A 367 -6.68 10.72 -11.91
CA VAL A 367 -5.24 10.84 -11.69
C VAL A 367 -4.61 11.50 -12.91
N ARG A 368 -3.91 12.61 -12.71
CA ARG A 368 -3.20 13.33 -13.76
C ARG A 368 -1.75 12.85 -13.80
N GLY A 369 -1.33 12.26 -14.92
CA GLY A 369 0.03 11.78 -15.14
C GLY A 369 0.13 10.28 -15.38
N GLY A 370 1.33 9.71 -15.21
CA GLY A 370 1.63 8.32 -15.53
C GLY A 370 1.60 7.37 -14.33
N ALA A 371 2.31 6.23 -14.46
CA ALA A 371 2.32 5.15 -13.46
C ALA A 371 2.77 5.59 -12.04
N LYS A 372 3.71 6.54 -11.94
CA LYS A 372 4.15 7.07 -10.63
C LYS A 372 3.07 7.90 -9.94
N ALA A 373 2.34 8.71 -10.72
CA ALA A 373 1.21 9.48 -10.22
C ALA A 373 0.09 8.57 -9.73
N LEU A 374 -0.21 7.52 -10.49
CA LEU A 374 -1.16 6.51 -10.09
C LEU A 374 -0.77 5.85 -8.75
N LEU A 375 0.50 5.43 -8.59
CA LEU A 375 0.99 4.88 -7.33
C LEU A 375 0.91 5.86 -6.15
N GLY A 376 1.19 7.14 -6.40
CA GLY A 376 1.09 8.19 -5.38
C GLY A 376 -0.34 8.43 -4.93
N GLY A 377 -1.28 8.27 -5.86
CA GLY A 377 -2.70 8.50 -5.65
C GLY A 377 -3.51 7.30 -5.23
N LEU A 378 -2.91 6.12 -5.22
CA LEU A 378 -3.60 4.95 -4.70
C LEU A 378 -3.81 5.07 -3.20
N ASP A 379 -5.03 4.87 -2.77
CA ASP A 379 -5.31 4.69 -1.36
C ASP A 379 -4.62 3.40 -0.88
N ARG A 380 -3.48 3.57 -0.21
CA ARG A 380 -2.69 2.45 0.34
C ARG A 380 -3.41 1.74 1.48
N THR A 381 -4.51 2.29 1.96
CA THR A 381 -5.38 1.68 2.97
C THR A 381 -6.44 0.79 2.32
N ALA A 382 -6.78 1.02 1.06
CA ALA A 382 -7.68 0.15 0.32
C ALA A 382 -6.99 -1.19 0.01
N ALA A 383 -7.63 -2.28 0.38
CA ALA A 383 -7.15 -3.62 0.08
C ALA A 383 -7.53 -3.98 -1.36
N TYR A 384 -6.68 -3.64 -2.31
CA TYR A 384 -6.86 -4.09 -3.70
C TYR A 384 -6.44 -5.56 -3.83
N SER A 385 -7.23 -6.32 -4.56
CA SER A 385 -6.93 -7.71 -4.91
C SER A 385 -6.47 -7.86 -6.34
N LEU A 386 -6.79 -6.90 -7.20
CA LEU A 386 -6.43 -6.90 -8.60
C LEU A 386 -6.43 -5.46 -9.12
N VAL A 387 -5.42 -5.12 -9.90
CA VAL A 387 -5.38 -3.88 -10.69
C VAL A 387 -5.53 -4.24 -12.15
N VAL A 388 -6.52 -3.66 -12.80
CA VAL A 388 -6.81 -3.83 -14.22
C VAL A 388 -6.43 -2.55 -14.93
N VAL A 389 -5.50 -2.63 -15.87
CA VAL A 389 -5.10 -1.51 -16.71
C VAL A 389 -5.72 -1.72 -18.09
N GLY A 390 -6.62 -0.84 -18.48
CA GLY A 390 -7.27 -0.92 -19.77
C GLY A 390 -6.63 -0.04 -20.84
N ASP A 391 -7.45 0.66 -21.62
CA ASP A 391 -6.96 1.52 -22.68
C ASP A 391 -6.40 2.84 -22.11
N VAL A 392 -5.06 2.94 -22.10
CA VAL A 392 -4.31 4.11 -21.65
C VAL A 392 -3.37 4.59 -22.75
N PHE A 393 -2.94 5.86 -22.69
CA PHE A 393 -2.11 6.53 -23.70
C PHE A 393 -2.79 6.62 -25.09
N LEU A 394 -4.07 6.97 -25.10
CA LEU A 394 -4.89 7.02 -26.34
C LEU A 394 -4.36 8.03 -27.36
N SER A 395 -3.68 9.07 -26.93
CA SER A 395 -3.03 10.07 -27.80
C SER A 395 -1.85 9.51 -28.61
N LYS A 396 -1.28 8.36 -28.21
CA LYS A 396 -0.09 7.78 -28.84
C LYS A 396 -0.46 6.79 -29.96
N PRO A 397 0.43 6.58 -30.95
CA PRO A 397 0.26 5.52 -31.96
C PRO A 397 0.10 4.13 -31.36
N ALA A 398 -0.63 3.24 -32.01
CA ALA A 398 -0.98 1.92 -31.48
C ALA A 398 0.20 1.07 -30.99
N SER A 399 1.36 1.15 -31.68
CA SER A 399 2.59 0.43 -31.28
C SER A 399 3.21 0.99 -30.00
N ALA A 400 3.30 2.32 -29.87
CA ALA A 400 3.80 3.00 -28.69
C ALA A 400 2.84 2.80 -27.50
N ARG A 401 1.52 2.93 -27.71
CA ARG A 401 0.50 2.68 -26.71
C ARG A 401 0.63 1.29 -26.08
N LYS A 402 0.77 0.24 -26.90
CA LYS A 402 0.93 -1.12 -26.40
C LYS A 402 2.21 -1.34 -25.60
N ARG A 403 3.30 -0.65 -25.97
CA ARG A 403 4.55 -0.67 -25.20
C ARG A 403 4.38 0.03 -23.86
N LEU A 404 3.91 1.28 -23.86
CA LEU A 404 3.71 2.08 -22.65
C LEU A 404 2.71 1.44 -21.68
N SER A 405 1.63 0.85 -22.17
CA SER A 405 0.70 0.09 -21.31
C SER A 405 1.38 -1.10 -20.64
N ARG A 406 2.25 -1.85 -21.33
CA ARG A 406 3.00 -2.95 -20.71
C ARG A 406 4.03 -2.46 -19.70
N GLU A 407 4.73 -1.38 -20.01
CA GLU A 407 5.68 -0.75 -19.08
C GLU A 407 4.97 -0.27 -17.82
N MET A 408 3.78 0.34 -17.97
CA MET A 408 2.93 0.74 -16.85
C MET A 408 2.48 -0.47 -16.02
N VAL A 409 2.01 -1.54 -16.64
CA VAL A 409 1.65 -2.79 -15.95
C VAL A 409 2.85 -3.37 -15.22
N GLY A 410 4.03 -3.41 -15.85
CA GLY A 410 5.28 -3.86 -15.23
C GLY A 410 5.65 -3.02 -14.01
N TYR A 411 5.68 -1.69 -14.19
CA TYR A 411 5.99 -0.76 -13.11
C TYR A 411 5.04 -0.88 -11.91
N LEU A 412 3.73 -0.97 -12.16
CA LEU A 412 2.74 -1.16 -11.11
C LEU A 412 2.89 -2.53 -10.43
N SER A 413 3.17 -3.59 -11.21
CA SER A 413 3.39 -4.95 -10.70
C SER A 413 4.59 -5.03 -9.76
N ASP A 414 5.67 -4.30 -10.08
CA ASP A 414 6.89 -4.27 -9.27
C ASP A 414 6.71 -3.47 -7.95
N ASN A 415 5.79 -2.51 -7.94
CA ASN A 415 5.58 -1.61 -6.80
C ASN A 415 4.34 -1.94 -5.96
N LEU A 416 3.39 -2.68 -6.52
CA LEU A 416 2.18 -3.14 -5.82
C LEU A 416 2.32 -4.63 -5.50
N ARG A 417 1.90 -5.03 -4.30
CA ARG A 417 1.86 -6.45 -3.88
C ARG A 417 0.59 -7.17 -4.33
N VAL A 418 -0.02 -6.70 -5.42
CA VAL A 418 -1.25 -7.26 -5.99
C VAL A 418 -1.04 -7.54 -7.46
N PRO A 419 -1.72 -8.53 -8.03
CA PRO A 419 -1.66 -8.79 -9.47
C PRO A 419 -2.09 -7.55 -10.26
N VAL A 420 -1.27 -7.14 -11.23
CA VAL A 420 -1.57 -6.08 -12.19
C VAL A 420 -1.65 -6.70 -13.57
N ILE A 421 -2.74 -6.48 -14.27
CA ILE A 421 -2.96 -7.07 -15.60
C ILE A 421 -3.57 -6.09 -16.57
N GLY A 422 -3.30 -6.29 -17.85
CA GLY A 422 -4.04 -5.59 -18.92
C GLY A 422 -5.47 -6.12 -19.04
N SER A 423 -6.39 -5.25 -19.44
CA SER A 423 -7.80 -5.62 -19.65
C SER A 423 -7.97 -6.73 -20.71
N GLU A 424 -7.06 -6.82 -21.68
CA GLU A 424 -7.05 -7.86 -22.72
C GLU A 424 -6.75 -9.26 -22.15
N ASP A 425 -6.06 -9.36 -21.01
CA ASP A 425 -5.66 -10.61 -20.35
C ASP A 425 -6.66 -11.11 -19.29
N LEU A 426 -7.64 -10.29 -18.91
CA LEU A 426 -8.64 -10.61 -17.88
C LEU A 426 -9.31 -11.96 -18.10
N LYS A 427 -9.81 -12.18 -19.32
CA LYS A 427 -10.51 -13.41 -19.69
C LYS A 427 -9.61 -14.63 -19.64
N ALA A 428 -8.36 -14.48 -20.06
CA ALA A 428 -7.42 -15.59 -20.12
C ALA A 428 -6.96 -16.05 -18.71
N ARG A 429 -6.82 -15.10 -17.78
CA ARG A 429 -6.27 -15.36 -16.43
C ARG A 429 -7.33 -15.70 -15.38
N PHE A 430 -8.48 -15.02 -15.38
CA PHE A 430 -9.45 -15.08 -14.27
C PHE A 430 -10.80 -15.66 -14.63
N LEU A 431 -11.12 -15.81 -15.92
CA LEU A 431 -12.39 -16.36 -16.35
C LEU A 431 -12.19 -17.75 -16.96
N PHE A 432 -12.96 -18.70 -16.45
CA PHE A 432 -12.93 -20.08 -16.93
C PHE A 432 -13.82 -20.19 -18.17
N GLY A 433 -13.22 -20.13 -19.35
CA GLY A 433 -13.93 -20.17 -20.63
C GLY A 433 -14.28 -21.58 -21.10
N PRO A 434 -15.16 -21.72 -22.13
CA PRO A 434 -15.57 -23.03 -22.66
C PRO A 434 -14.40 -23.93 -23.12
N SER A 435 -13.35 -23.32 -23.67
CA SER A 435 -12.12 -24.05 -24.06
C SER A 435 -11.36 -24.63 -22.88
N GLN A 436 -11.40 -23.99 -21.73
CA GLN A 436 -10.77 -24.46 -20.51
C GLN A 436 -11.60 -25.59 -19.88
N TRP A 437 -12.92 -25.50 -19.92
CA TRP A 437 -13.80 -26.60 -19.55
C TRP A 437 -13.55 -27.83 -20.42
N LEU A 438 -13.45 -27.67 -21.74
CA LEU A 438 -13.16 -28.77 -22.65
C LEU A 438 -11.81 -29.42 -22.33
N ARG A 439 -10.79 -28.63 -22.01
CA ARG A 439 -9.46 -29.15 -21.61
C ARG A 439 -9.52 -29.83 -20.24
N LEU A 440 -10.21 -29.27 -19.26
CA LEU A 440 -10.38 -29.90 -17.95
C LEU A 440 -11.03 -31.29 -18.08
N PHE A 441 -12.18 -31.37 -18.79
CA PHE A 441 -12.86 -32.63 -19.02
C PHE A 441 -12.03 -33.57 -19.90
N GLY A 442 -11.35 -33.07 -20.92
CA GLY A 442 -10.48 -33.89 -21.79
C GLY A 442 -9.31 -34.50 -21.01
N PHE A 443 -8.57 -33.72 -20.23
CA PHE A 443 -7.49 -34.25 -19.39
C PHE A 443 -8.01 -35.12 -18.25
N GLY A 444 -9.18 -34.81 -17.67
CA GLY A 444 -9.82 -35.64 -16.66
C GLY A 444 -10.24 -37.01 -17.21
N ALA A 445 -10.90 -37.03 -18.36
CA ALA A 445 -11.29 -38.28 -19.03
C ALA A 445 -10.06 -39.12 -19.43
N LEU A 446 -9.01 -38.46 -19.94
CA LEU A 446 -7.77 -39.12 -20.29
C LEU A 446 -7.06 -39.70 -19.04
N ALA A 447 -7.02 -38.97 -17.95
CA ALA A 447 -6.47 -39.44 -16.68
C ALA A 447 -7.23 -40.67 -16.13
N LEU A 448 -8.55 -40.61 -16.18
CA LEU A 448 -9.39 -41.75 -15.78
C LEU A 448 -9.20 -42.97 -16.69
N LEU A 449 -9.08 -42.77 -18.00
CA LEU A 449 -8.81 -43.85 -18.97
C LEU A 449 -7.45 -44.48 -18.69
N ILE A 450 -6.43 -43.71 -18.47
CA ILE A 450 -5.08 -44.19 -18.11
C ILE A 450 -5.12 -44.98 -16.83
N PHE A 451 -5.79 -44.46 -15.80
CA PHE A 451 -5.95 -45.14 -14.51
C PHE A 451 -6.67 -46.48 -14.68
N TRP A 452 -7.78 -46.51 -15.42
CA TRP A 452 -8.53 -47.72 -15.73
C TRP A 452 -7.69 -48.76 -16.49
N LEU A 453 -6.94 -48.32 -17.55
CA LEU A 453 -6.06 -49.20 -18.30
C LEU A 453 -4.95 -49.81 -17.43
N VAL A 454 -4.31 -48.99 -16.59
CA VAL A 454 -3.24 -49.48 -15.71
C VAL A 454 -3.76 -50.50 -14.70
N ILE A 455 -4.92 -50.22 -14.08
CA ILE A 455 -5.52 -51.17 -13.10
C ILE A 455 -5.97 -52.47 -13.77
N THR A 456 -6.67 -52.37 -14.90
CA THR A 456 -7.25 -53.54 -15.58
C THR A 456 -6.17 -54.47 -16.16
N HIS A 457 -5.01 -53.87 -16.57
CA HIS A 457 -3.92 -54.63 -17.18
C HIS A 457 -2.67 -54.69 -16.30
N GLN A 458 -2.82 -54.48 -14.99
CA GLN A 458 -1.70 -54.40 -14.06
C GLN A 458 -0.78 -55.65 -14.10
N SER A 459 -1.36 -56.84 -14.17
CA SER A 459 -0.59 -58.10 -14.27
C SER A 459 0.22 -58.18 -15.57
N GLN A 460 -0.37 -57.79 -16.70
CA GLN A 460 0.29 -57.81 -18.00
C GLN A 460 1.43 -56.77 -18.10
N VAL A 461 1.22 -55.61 -17.51
CA VAL A 461 2.25 -54.54 -17.43
C VAL A 461 3.42 -55.00 -16.55
N MET A 462 3.12 -55.62 -15.41
CA MET A 462 4.15 -56.17 -14.52
C MET A 462 4.93 -57.31 -15.19
N ASP A 463 4.22 -58.22 -15.84
CA ASP A 463 4.87 -59.32 -16.59
C ASP A 463 5.76 -58.81 -17.73
N PHE A 464 5.32 -57.76 -18.43
CA PHE A 464 6.09 -57.16 -19.51
C PHE A 464 7.38 -56.48 -18.98
N VAL A 465 7.27 -55.75 -17.88
CA VAL A 465 8.44 -55.04 -17.28
C VAL A 465 9.40 -56.05 -16.62
N SER A 466 8.88 -57.15 -16.08
CA SER A 466 9.69 -58.14 -15.36
C SER A 466 10.27 -59.25 -16.22
N ARG A 467 10.00 -59.28 -17.53
CA ARG A 467 10.53 -60.31 -18.45
C ARG A 467 12.04 -60.22 -18.59
N GLU A 468 12.70 -61.34 -18.40
CA GLU A 468 14.15 -61.46 -18.59
C GLU A 468 14.54 -61.53 -20.08
N GLY A 469 15.45 -60.66 -20.47
CA GLY A 469 16.01 -60.57 -21.82
C GLY A 469 16.60 -59.18 -22.10
N ARG A 470 17.80 -59.10 -22.67
CA ARG A 470 18.51 -57.82 -22.91
C ARG A 470 17.65 -56.83 -23.73
N ASN A 471 16.97 -57.32 -24.74
CA ASN A 471 16.12 -56.48 -25.61
C ASN A 471 14.84 -56.03 -24.93
N HIS A 472 14.26 -56.88 -24.07
CA HIS A 472 13.05 -56.57 -23.32
C HIS A 472 13.35 -55.54 -22.21
N ARG A 473 14.46 -55.62 -21.50
CA ARG A 473 14.89 -54.62 -20.51
C ARG A 473 15.12 -53.24 -21.14
N VAL A 474 15.78 -53.17 -22.31
CA VAL A 474 15.96 -51.88 -23.02
C VAL A 474 14.59 -51.34 -23.46
N LEU A 475 13.71 -52.16 -24.02
CA LEU A 475 12.39 -51.74 -24.47
C LEU A 475 11.50 -51.29 -23.28
N GLY A 476 11.52 -52.02 -22.19
CA GLY A 476 10.80 -51.64 -20.96
C GLY A 476 11.29 -50.29 -20.38
N THR A 477 12.62 -50.07 -20.36
CA THR A 477 13.19 -48.82 -19.89
C THR A 477 12.77 -47.65 -20.78
N VAL A 478 12.83 -47.79 -22.11
CA VAL A 478 12.42 -46.75 -23.07
C VAL A 478 10.93 -46.44 -22.93
N ILE A 479 10.09 -47.46 -22.83
CA ILE A 479 8.64 -47.27 -22.63
C ILE A 479 8.38 -46.53 -21.31
N THR A 480 9.03 -46.92 -20.21
CA THR A 480 8.87 -46.23 -18.91
C THR A 480 9.34 -44.80 -18.97
N MET A 481 10.48 -44.49 -19.64
CA MET A 481 11.00 -43.13 -19.83
C MET A 481 10.01 -42.23 -20.60
N VAL A 482 9.20 -42.77 -21.48
CA VAL A 482 8.20 -41.99 -22.24
C VAL A 482 6.88 -41.91 -21.49
N LEU A 483 6.41 -43.02 -20.90
CA LEU A 483 5.11 -43.09 -20.25
C LEU A 483 5.05 -42.29 -18.94
N VAL A 484 6.10 -42.30 -18.12
CA VAL A 484 6.11 -41.58 -16.85
C VAL A 484 5.97 -40.07 -17.04
N PRO A 485 6.76 -39.39 -17.89
CA PRO A 485 6.55 -37.96 -18.18
C PRO A 485 5.19 -37.67 -18.83
N PHE A 486 4.70 -38.57 -19.69
CA PHE A 486 3.37 -38.42 -20.29
C PHE A 486 2.25 -38.46 -19.22
N PHE A 487 2.31 -39.39 -18.30
CA PHE A 487 1.35 -39.46 -17.19
C PHE A 487 1.47 -38.24 -16.29
N ALA A 488 2.69 -37.85 -15.94
CA ALA A 488 2.92 -36.65 -15.15
C ALA A 488 2.34 -35.38 -15.82
N TYR A 489 2.49 -35.27 -17.14
CA TYR A 489 1.90 -34.17 -17.90
C TYR A 489 0.37 -34.18 -17.88
N VAL A 490 -0.26 -35.34 -18.09
CA VAL A 490 -1.73 -35.49 -18.10
C VAL A 490 -2.31 -35.15 -16.73
N TYR A 491 -1.78 -35.76 -15.66
CA TYR A 491 -2.24 -35.51 -14.29
C TYR A 491 -1.93 -34.08 -13.83
N GLY A 492 -0.74 -33.56 -14.14
CA GLY A 492 -0.37 -32.19 -13.81
C GLY A 492 -1.23 -31.16 -14.52
N SER A 493 -1.55 -31.39 -15.80
CA SER A 493 -2.48 -30.53 -16.55
C SER A 493 -3.90 -30.57 -15.96
N PHE A 494 -4.41 -31.75 -15.65
CA PHE A 494 -5.72 -31.88 -15.01
C PHE A 494 -5.76 -31.18 -13.66
N ALA A 495 -4.77 -31.43 -12.80
CA ALA A 495 -4.66 -30.79 -11.50
C ALA A 495 -4.54 -29.26 -11.60
N GLY A 496 -3.74 -28.75 -12.54
CA GLY A 496 -3.62 -27.31 -12.77
C GLY A 496 -4.94 -26.65 -13.19
N TYR A 497 -5.73 -27.28 -14.09
CA TYR A 497 -7.06 -26.75 -14.43
C TYR A 497 -8.04 -26.86 -13.27
N LEU A 498 -7.93 -27.91 -12.45
CA LEU A 498 -8.78 -28.11 -11.26
C LEU A 498 -8.47 -27.06 -10.17
N LEU A 499 -7.18 -26.78 -9.90
CA LEU A 499 -6.76 -25.75 -8.95
C LEU A 499 -7.25 -24.37 -9.37
N ARG A 500 -7.13 -24.02 -10.66
CA ARG A 500 -7.71 -22.78 -11.19
C ARG A 500 -9.22 -22.69 -11.01
N LEU A 501 -9.93 -23.79 -11.12
CA LEU A 501 -11.39 -23.81 -10.90
C LEU A 501 -11.74 -23.52 -9.44
N PHE A 502 -10.94 -24.00 -8.47
CA PHE A 502 -11.14 -23.82 -7.04
C PHE A 502 -10.38 -22.65 -6.42
N ARG A 503 -9.69 -21.82 -7.23
CA ARG A 503 -8.95 -20.63 -6.78
C ARG A 503 -7.78 -20.89 -5.82
N PHE A 504 -7.06 -21.99 -5.98
CA PHE A 504 -5.85 -22.30 -5.23
C PHE A 504 -4.55 -21.92 -5.98
N ASP A 505 -4.62 -20.97 -6.92
CA ASP A 505 -3.43 -20.43 -7.61
C ASP A 505 -2.89 -19.20 -6.87
#